data_20e3638a5ba0ea771a3028e14fb4f9fd
#
_entry.id   20e3638a5ba0ea771a3028e14fb4f9fd
#
_cell.length_a   1.000
_cell.length_b   1.000
_cell.length_c   1.000
_cell.angle_alpha   90.00
_cell.angle_beta   90.00
_cell.angle_gamma   90.00
#
_symmetry.space_group_name_H-M   'P 1'
#
loop_
_entity.id
_entity.type
_entity.pdbx_description
1 polymer ?
#
loop_
_entity_poly.entity_id
_entity_poly.type
_entity_poly.pdbx_seq_one_letter_code
_entity_poly.pdbx_strand_id
1 'polypeptide(L)'
;IQMHPKYGYDILKNQSIDPRIKKAALMHHERSDGTGYPSHLTEEFIDSFAMIVGIADVYDAMTAARSYRAPLCPFQVIANFEHDGYQKYNTKYILTFLKQIAAAYQNNRVILNDGRGCNIILLNQTALSKPMVQMDDGTIIDLNTNRDLYIKSVI
;
A
#
# COMPACT_ATOMS: atom_id res chain seq x y z
N ILE A 1 6.82 -20.79 3.38
CA ILE A 1 6.42 -19.49 2.79
C ILE A 1 7.66 -18.62 2.53
N GLN A 2 8.59 -18.47 3.46
CA GLN A 2 9.78 -17.59 3.31
C GLN A 2 10.81 -18.07 2.27
N MET A 3 10.67 -19.25 1.69
CA MET A 3 11.61 -19.79 0.69
C MET A 3 11.27 -19.43 -0.76
N HIS A 4 10.05 -18.95 -1.05
CA HIS A 4 9.64 -18.69 -2.43
C HIS A 4 10.47 -17.60 -3.14
N PRO A 5 11.02 -16.56 -2.48
CA PRO A 5 11.88 -15.60 -3.15
C PRO A 5 13.15 -16.25 -3.70
N LYS A 6 13.74 -17.17 -2.91
CA LYS A 6 14.91 -17.92 -3.34
C LYS A 6 14.58 -18.88 -4.48
N TYR A 7 13.45 -19.58 -4.40
CA TYR A 7 13.01 -20.46 -5.51
C TYR A 7 12.72 -19.67 -6.79
N GLY A 8 12.05 -18.53 -6.68
CA GLY A 8 11.82 -17.63 -7.81
C GLY A 8 13.13 -17.16 -8.45
N TYR A 9 14.10 -16.76 -7.64
CA TYR A 9 15.44 -16.39 -8.12
C TYR A 9 16.15 -17.57 -8.79
N ASP A 10 16.11 -18.78 -8.21
CA ASP A 10 16.75 -19.96 -8.75
C ASP A 10 16.19 -20.36 -10.14
N ILE A 11 14.90 -20.18 -10.38
CA ILE A 11 14.26 -20.38 -11.68
C ILE A 11 14.76 -19.35 -12.70
N LEU A 12 14.91 -18.09 -12.27
CA LEU A 12 15.24 -16.98 -13.17
C LEU A 12 16.73 -16.76 -13.39
N LYS A 13 17.62 -17.23 -12.49
CA LYS A 13 19.04 -16.87 -12.46
C LYS A 13 19.78 -17.15 -13.78
N ASN A 14 19.41 -18.21 -14.51
CA ASN A 14 20.03 -18.62 -15.77
C ASN A 14 19.29 -18.10 -17.01
N GLN A 15 18.19 -17.34 -16.84
CA GLN A 15 17.44 -16.78 -17.95
C GLN A 15 18.12 -15.51 -18.48
N SER A 16 18.02 -15.28 -19.79
CA SER A 16 18.52 -14.05 -20.46
C SER A 16 17.51 -12.91 -20.27
N ILE A 17 17.40 -12.39 -19.04
CA ILE A 17 16.51 -11.29 -18.66
C ILE A 17 17.29 -10.24 -17.85
N ASP A 18 16.71 -9.04 -17.69
CA ASP A 18 17.33 -7.97 -16.91
C ASP A 18 17.66 -8.48 -15.49
N PRO A 19 18.89 -8.29 -15.00
CA PRO A 19 19.30 -8.71 -13.67
C PRO A 19 18.44 -8.15 -12.54
N ARG A 20 17.82 -6.97 -12.72
CA ARG A 20 16.92 -6.33 -11.73
C ARG A 20 15.64 -7.14 -11.52
N ILE A 21 15.13 -7.83 -12.57
CA ILE A 21 13.98 -8.74 -12.43
C ILE A 21 14.32 -9.91 -11.50
N LYS A 22 15.52 -10.48 -11.66
CA LYS A 22 16.01 -11.57 -10.79
C LYS A 22 16.14 -11.11 -9.33
N LYS A 23 16.69 -9.90 -9.14
CA LYS A 23 16.79 -9.29 -7.80
C LYS A 23 15.42 -8.99 -7.20
N ALA A 24 14.46 -8.50 -8.01
CA ALA A 24 13.10 -8.29 -7.53
C ALA A 24 12.45 -9.59 -7.03
N ALA A 25 12.62 -10.70 -7.75
CA ALA A 25 12.16 -12.00 -7.32
C ALA A 25 12.77 -12.42 -5.97
N LEU A 26 14.05 -12.13 -5.73
CA LEU A 26 14.75 -12.51 -4.51
C LEU A 26 14.42 -11.59 -3.31
N MET A 27 14.30 -10.28 -3.56
CA MET A 27 14.38 -9.26 -2.51
C MET A 27 13.04 -8.56 -2.20
N HIS A 28 11.91 -8.89 -2.87
CA HIS A 28 10.64 -8.17 -2.67
C HIS A 28 10.06 -8.27 -1.24
N HIS A 29 10.55 -9.21 -0.45
CA HIS A 29 10.22 -9.30 0.98
C HIS A 29 11.27 -8.71 1.91
N GLU A 30 12.35 -8.14 1.38
CA GLU A 30 13.25 -7.33 2.19
C GLU A 30 12.55 -6.03 2.63
N ARG A 31 13.03 -5.46 3.74
CA ARG A 31 12.48 -4.23 4.31
C ARG A 31 13.63 -3.26 4.61
N SER A 32 13.42 -1.96 4.39
CA SER A 32 14.44 -0.92 4.53
C SER A 32 15.13 -0.93 5.91
N ASP A 33 14.42 -1.38 6.95
CA ASP A 33 14.92 -1.50 8.32
C ASP A 33 15.65 -2.81 8.63
N GLY A 34 15.85 -3.69 7.63
CA GLY A 34 16.51 -4.99 7.82
C GLY A 34 15.65 -6.08 8.45
N THR A 35 14.36 -5.81 8.69
CA THR A 35 13.44 -6.81 9.28
C THR A 35 12.87 -7.79 8.26
N GLY A 36 13.15 -7.59 6.97
CA GLY A 36 12.69 -8.43 5.87
C GLY A 36 13.43 -9.77 5.75
N TYR A 37 13.19 -10.48 4.67
CA TYR A 37 13.83 -11.77 4.35
C TYR A 37 14.03 -11.90 2.83
N PRO A 38 14.92 -12.78 2.33
CA PRO A 38 15.63 -13.85 3.03
C PRO A 38 16.98 -13.44 3.62
N SER A 39 17.51 -12.27 3.29
CA SER A 39 18.89 -11.88 3.61
C SER A 39 19.01 -10.78 4.67
N HIS A 40 17.88 -10.24 5.14
CA HIS A 40 17.81 -9.15 6.14
C HIS A 40 18.60 -7.91 5.73
N LEU A 41 18.45 -7.51 4.44
CA LEU A 41 19.14 -6.37 3.85
C LEU A 41 18.55 -5.06 4.35
N THR A 42 19.41 -4.08 4.59
CA THR A 42 19.01 -2.69 4.79
C THR A 42 18.86 -1.97 3.45
N GLU A 43 18.22 -0.79 3.45
CA GLU A 43 17.77 -0.09 2.25
C GLU A 43 18.84 0.04 1.17
N GLU A 44 20.09 0.36 1.55
CA GLU A 44 21.20 0.57 0.63
C GLU A 44 21.58 -0.68 -0.19
N PHE A 45 21.20 -1.87 0.26
CA PHE A 45 21.49 -3.14 -0.41
C PHE A 45 20.30 -3.73 -1.18
N ILE A 46 19.11 -3.13 -1.04
CA ILE A 46 17.90 -3.60 -1.73
C ILE A 46 17.79 -2.92 -3.10
N ASP A 47 17.61 -3.73 -4.15
CA ASP A 47 17.40 -3.20 -5.50
C ASP A 47 16.08 -2.40 -5.57
N SER A 48 16.08 -1.29 -6.30
CA SER A 48 14.93 -0.39 -6.42
C SER A 48 13.69 -1.08 -6.99
N PHE A 49 13.85 -2.04 -7.92
CA PHE A 49 12.73 -2.82 -8.44
C PHE A 49 12.12 -3.72 -7.35
N ALA A 50 12.97 -4.31 -6.51
CA ALA A 50 12.49 -5.11 -5.39
C ALA A 50 11.71 -4.27 -4.37
N MET A 51 12.16 -3.04 -4.08
CA MET A 51 11.45 -2.11 -3.20
C MET A 51 10.05 -1.78 -3.73
N ILE A 52 9.93 -1.47 -5.02
CA ILE A 52 8.65 -1.13 -5.66
C ILE A 52 7.72 -2.35 -5.68
N VAL A 53 8.22 -3.52 -6.10
CA VAL A 53 7.45 -4.77 -6.12
C VAL A 53 7.00 -5.16 -4.71
N GLY A 54 7.86 -4.99 -3.70
CA GLY A 54 7.52 -5.30 -2.30
C GLY A 54 6.38 -4.45 -1.74
N ILE A 55 6.29 -3.17 -2.11
CA ILE A 55 5.16 -2.30 -1.73
C ILE A 55 3.88 -2.79 -2.42
N ALA A 56 3.94 -3.06 -3.73
CA ALA A 56 2.80 -3.51 -4.51
C ALA A 56 2.27 -4.88 -4.03
N ASP A 57 3.16 -5.82 -3.72
CA ASP A 57 2.83 -7.16 -3.20
C ASP A 57 2.06 -7.07 -1.88
N VAL A 58 2.52 -6.23 -0.95
CA VAL A 58 1.82 -6.04 0.34
C VAL A 58 0.46 -5.38 0.14
N TYR A 59 0.36 -4.39 -0.75
CA TYR A 59 -0.92 -3.76 -1.08
C TYR A 59 -1.91 -4.78 -1.66
N ASP A 60 -1.50 -5.56 -2.65
CA ASP A 60 -2.32 -6.62 -3.25
C ASP A 60 -2.73 -7.65 -2.20
N ALA A 61 -1.78 -8.10 -1.38
CA ALA A 61 -2.07 -9.05 -0.31
C ALA A 61 -3.13 -8.55 0.68
N MET A 62 -3.20 -7.24 0.94
CA MET A 62 -4.17 -6.64 1.86
C MET A 62 -5.54 -6.39 1.20
N THR A 63 -5.56 -6.02 -0.08
CA THR A 63 -6.78 -5.68 -0.82
C THR A 63 -7.43 -6.87 -1.53
N ALA A 64 -6.70 -7.96 -1.74
CA ALA A 64 -7.25 -9.18 -2.33
C ALA A 64 -8.11 -9.98 -1.33
N ALA A 65 -9.21 -10.56 -1.83
CA ALA A 65 -10.01 -11.53 -1.08
C ALA A 65 -9.19 -12.81 -0.87
N ARG A 66 -9.09 -13.26 0.37
CA ARG A 66 -8.44 -14.52 0.74
C ARG A 66 -9.39 -15.41 1.53
N SER A 67 -9.18 -16.73 1.47
CA SER A 67 -10.06 -17.72 2.11
C SER A 67 -10.25 -17.51 3.63
N TYR A 68 -9.32 -16.85 4.28
CA TYR A 68 -9.31 -16.63 5.74
C TYR A 68 -9.48 -15.16 6.16
N ARG A 69 -9.61 -14.22 5.20
CA ARG A 69 -9.76 -12.78 5.50
C ARG A 69 -10.50 -12.05 4.38
N ALA A 70 -11.45 -11.19 4.77
CA ALA A 70 -12.05 -10.23 3.87
C ALA A 70 -11.00 -9.20 3.37
N PRO A 71 -11.14 -8.69 2.13
CA PRO A 71 -10.28 -7.63 1.60
C PRO A 71 -10.43 -6.37 2.45
N LEU A 72 -9.30 -5.70 2.70
CA LEU A 72 -9.33 -4.38 3.32
C LEU A 72 -9.70 -3.32 2.28
N CYS A 73 -10.42 -2.29 2.72
CA CYS A 73 -10.63 -1.11 1.90
C CYS A 73 -9.29 -0.43 1.57
N PRO A 74 -9.06 0.07 0.35
CA PRO A 74 -7.83 0.76 -0.03
C PRO A 74 -7.40 1.85 0.95
N PHE A 75 -8.33 2.64 1.47
CA PHE A 75 -8.03 3.69 2.45
C PHE A 75 -7.58 3.15 3.81
N GLN A 76 -8.04 1.97 4.21
CA GLN A 76 -7.52 1.27 5.40
C GLN A 76 -6.09 0.76 5.17
N VAL A 77 -5.79 0.29 3.96
CA VAL A 77 -4.42 -0.12 3.60
C VAL A 77 -3.49 1.09 3.56
N ILE A 78 -3.92 2.22 3.00
CA ILE A 78 -3.17 3.48 3.05
C ILE A 78 -2.88 3.87 4.51
N ALA A 79 -3.87 3.82 5.41
CA ALA A 79 -3.69 4.13 6.83
C ALA A 79 -2.65 3.21 7.50
N ASN A 80 -2.65 1.91 7.18
CA ASN A 80 -1.65 0.98 7.69
C ASN A 80 -0.23 1.34 7.22
N PHE A 81 -0.07 1.72 5.95
CA PHE A 81 1.21 2.18 5.43
C PHE A 81 1.65 3.52 6.04
N GLU A 82 0.73 4.44 6.28
CA GLU A 82 1.02 5.72 6.96
C GLU A 82 1.49 5.49 8.41
N HIS A 83 0.97 4.46 9.08
CA HIS A 83 1.34 4.13 10.45
C HIS A 83 2.74 3.49 10.56
N ASP A 84 3.00 2.45 9.76
CA ASP A 84 4.20 1.59 9.92
C ASP A 84 5.13 1.60 8.70
N GLY A 85 4.66 2.10 7.57
CA GLY A 85 5.34 1.85 6.29
C GLY A 85 6.63 2.65 6.11
N TYR A 86 6.71 3.86 6.65
CA TYR A 86 7.86 4.74 6.42
C TYR A 86 9.19 4.24 7.01
N GLN A 87 9.14 3.32 7.95
CA GLN A 87 10.33 2.65 8.48
C GLN A 87 10.71 1.40 7.67
N LYS A 88 9.71 0.72 7.11
CA LYS A 88 9.86 -0.58 6.43
C LYS A 88 10.13 -0.46 4.93
N TYR A 89 9.77 0.67 4.33
CA TYR A 89 9.86 0.89 2.89
C TYR A 89 10.55 2.20 2.56
N ASN A 90 11.23 2.27 1.43
CA ASN A 90 11.80 3.53 0.93
C ASN A 90 10.72 4.61 0.84
N THR A 91 10.93 5.72 1.55
CA THR A 91 9.94 6.81 1.71
C THR A 91 9.48 7.40 0.38
N LYS A 92 10.38 7.56 -0.60
CA LYS A 92 10.05 8.09 -1.92
C LYS A 92 9.09 7.15 -2.67
N TYR A 93 9.38 5.87 -2.68
CA TYR A 93 8.57 4.90 -3.42
C TYR A 93 7.21 4.69 -2.76
N ILE A 94 7.16 4.55 -1.44
CA ILE A 94 5.89 4.36 -0.74
C ILE A 94 4.98 5.60 -0.86
N LEU A 95 5.50 6.82 -0.69
CA LEU A 95 4.72 8.04 -0.85
C LEU A 95 4.19 8.19 -2.27
N THR A 96 5.00 7.90 -3.29
CA THR A 96 4.56 7.95 -4.68
C THR A 96 3.45 6.93 -4.93
N PHE A 97 3.61 5.71 -4.45
CA PHE A 97 2.61 4.64 -4.59
C PHE A 97 1.28 5.02 -3.92
N LEU A 98 1.32 5.45 -2.65
CA LEU A 98 0.11 5.82 -1.91
C LEU A 98 -0.63 7.01 -2.52
N LYS A 99 0.09 8.01 -3.04
CA LYS A 99 -0.51 9.14 -3.76
C LYS A 99 -1.24 8.69 -5.02
N GLN A 100 -0.65 7.78 -5.80
CA GLN A 100 -1.30 7.25 -7.00
C GLN A 100 -2.55 6.42 -6.66
N ILE A 101 -2.48 5.59 -5.63
CA ILE A 101 -3.65 4.82 -5.16
C ILE A 101 -4.76 5.78 -4.69
N ALA A 102 -4.46 6.73 -3.82
CA ALA A 102 -5.46 7.67 -3.32
C ALA A 102 -6.09 8.49 -4.46
N ALA A 103 -5.27 8.96 -5.42
CA ALA A 103 -5.74 9.73 -6.58
C ALA A 103 -6.71 8.92 -7.47
N ALA A 104 -6.50 7.62 -7.61
CA ALA A 104 -7.40 6.76 -8.40
C ALA A 104 -8.82 6.68 -7.81
N TYR A 105 -9.00 6.99 -6.53
CA TYR A 105 -10.29 6.99 -5.84
C TYR A 105 -10.88 8.39 -5.64
N GLN A 106 -10.22 9.46 -6.07
CA GLN A 106 -10.79 10.81 -6.02
C GLN A 106 -12.08 10.88 -6.84
N ASN A 107 -13.09 11.56 -6.32
CA ASN A 107 -14.46 11.64 -6.85
C ASN A 107 -15.26 10.33 -6.77
N ASN A 108 -14.71 9.26 -6.21
CA ASN A 108 -15.48 8.03 -6.00
C ASN A 108 -16.42 8.17 -4.81
N ARG A 109 -17.52 7.41 -4.89
CA ARG A 109 -18.44 7.24 -3.76
C ARG A 109 -17.90 6.23 -2.78
N VAL A 110 -18.04 6.54 -1.49
CA VAL A 110 -17.55 5.72 -0.39
C VAL A 110 -18.59 5.64 0.74
N ILE A 111 -18.46 4.62 1.58
CA ILE A 111 -19.23 4.46 2.83
C ILE A 111 -18.28 4.68 4.01
N LEU A 112 -18.67 5.52 4.94
CA LEU A 112 -17.97 5.72 6.22
C LEU A 112 -18.28 4.57 7.20
N ASN A 113 -17.49 4.47 8.26
CA ASN A 113 -17.66 3.45 9.29
C ASN A 113 -18.98 3.56 10.07
N ASP A 114 -19.62 4.73 10.07
CA ASP A 114 -20.95 4.96 10.65
C ASP A 114 -22.11 4.65 9.67
N GLY A 115 -21.81 4.17 8.46
CA GLY A 115 -22.78 3.75 7.45
C GLY A 115 -23.21 4.85 6.49
N ARG A 116 -22.79 6.10 6.67
CA ARG A 116 -23.15 7.20 5.75
C ARG A 116 -22.38 7.11 4.45
N GLY A 117 -23.08 7.39 3.33
CA GLY A 117 -22.48 7.53 2.00
C GLY A 117 -22.02 8.96 1.74
N CYS A 118 -20.91 9.10 1.04
CA CYS A 118 -20.34 10.39 0.65
C CYS A 118 -19.40 10.24 -0.56
N ASN A 119 -18.96 11.36 -1.13
CA ASN A 119 -18.01 11.37 -2.22
C ASN A 119 -16.68 11.98 -1.76
N ILE A 120 -15.56 11.41 -2.20
CA ILE A 120 -14.24 11.99 -1.97
C ILE A 120 -14.08 13.21 -2.86
N ILE A 121 -13.87 14.39 -2.27
CA ILE A 121 -13.75 15.65 -3.04
C ILE A 121 -12.32 16.19 -3.08
N LEU A 122 -11.52 15.95 -2.02
CA LEU A 122 -10.16 16.45 -1.96
C LEU A 122 -9.28 15.51 -1.13
N LEU A 123 -8.10 15.18 -1.68
CA LEU A 123 -7.11 14.39 -0.96
C LEU A 123 -6.30 15.27 0.00
N ASN A 124 -6.07 14.77 1.20
CA ASN A 124 -5.18 15.39 2.15
C ASN A 124 -3.74 14.92 1.88
N GLN A 125 -2.84 15.82 1.50
CA GLN A 125 -1.45 15.47 1.13
C GLN A 125 -0.60 14.99 2.30
N THR A 126 -1.00 15.26 3.54
CA THR A 126 -0.31 14.84 4.76
C THR A 126 -0.95 13.62 5.43
N ALA A 127 -2.15 13.25 5.01
CA ALA A 127 -2.90 12.11 5.54
C ALA A 127 -3.81 11.55 4.43
N LEU A 128 -3.23 10.81 3.49
CA LEU A 128 -3.93 10.31 2.29
C LEU A 128 -5.10 9.39 2.63
N SER A 129 -5.02 8.69 3.78
CA SER A 129 -6.12 7.84 4.30
C SER A 129 -7.31 8.64 4.83
N LYS A 130 -7.16 9.96 5.02
CA LYS A 130 -8.13 10.86 5.63
C LYS A 130 -8.49 12.04 4.71
N PRO A 131 -9.12 11.78 3.54
CA PRO A 131 -9.52 12.83 2.61
C PRO A 131 -10.66 13.70 3.15
N MET A 132 -10.94 14.80 2.46
CA MET A 132 -12.20 15.53 2.62
C MET A 132 -13.29 14.85 1.81
N VAL A 133 -14.46 14.71 2.40
CA VAL A 133 -15.63 14.09 1.77
C VAL A 133 -16.84 15.02 1.79
N GLN A 134 -17.70 14.91 0.78
CA GLN A 134 -18.98 15.61 0.71
C GLN A 134 -20.12 14.61 0.90
N MET A 135 -20.95 14.89 1.90
CA MET A 135 -22.16 14.14 2.23
C MET A 135 -23.28 14.43 1.22
N ASP A 136 -24.32 13.59 1.21
CA ASP A 136 -25.46 13.75 0.30
C ASP A 136 -26.28 15.03 0.55
N ASP A 137 -26.22 15.58 1.75
CA ASP A 137 -26.83 16.86 2.12
C ASP A 137 -25.96 18.09 1.77
N GLY A 138 -24.81 17.86 1.11
CA GLY A 138 -23.85 18.91 0.73
C GLY A 138 -22.83 19.26 1.83
N THR A 139 -22.96 18.72 3.05
CA THR A 139 -22.00 18.96 4.13
C THR A 139 -20.64 18.43 3.79
N ILE A 140 -19.58 19.22 3.99
CA ILE A 140 -18.19 18.80 3.80
C ILE A 140 -17.59 18.42 5.15
N ILE A 141 -16.97 17.24 5.19
CA ILE A 141 -16.28 16.72 6.38
C ILE A 141 -14.81 16.47 6.03
N ASP A 142 -13.90 17.03 6.82
CA ASP A 142 -12.48 16.68 6.79
C ASP A 142 -12.25 15.48 7.73
N LEU A 143 -11.97 14.32 7.15
CA LEU A 143 -11.72 13.10 7.94
C LEU A 143 -10.43 13.17 8.77
N ASN A 144 -9.51 14.08 8.44
CA ASN A 144 -8.28 14.28 9.22
C ASN A 144 -8.56 14.93 10.58
N THR A 145 -9.56 15.80 10.65
CA THR A 145 -9.98 16.46 11.90
C THR A 145 -10.99 15.65 12.70
N ASN A 146 -11.68 14.70 12.06
CA ASN A 146 -12.67 13.80 12.66
C ASN A 146 -12.08 12.40 12.86
N ARG A 147 -11.37 12.21 13.98
CA ARG A 147 -10.59 10.98 14.24
C ARG A 147 -11.40 9.69 14.26
N ASP A 148 -12.66 9.76 14.65
CA ASP A 148 -13.55 8.60 14.78
C ASP A 148 -14.16 8.16 13.44
N LEU A 149 -14.06 9.00 12.41
CA LEU A 149 -14.56 8.69 11.07
C LEU A 149 -13.45 8.19 10.16
N TYR A 150 -13.76 7.15 9.39
CA TYR A 150 -12.89 6.62 8.35
C TYR A 150 -13.69 5.97 7.22
N ILE A 151 -13.08 5.84 6.06
CA ILE A 151 -13.68 5.16 4.91
C ILE A 151 -13.65 3.65 5.16
N LYS A 152 -14.84 3.05 5.25
CA LYS A 152 -15.04 1.62 5.46
C LYS A 152 -14.97 0.84 4.15
N SER A 153 -15.57 1.40 3.08
CA SER A 153 -15.60 0.75 1.76
C SER A 153 -15.71 1.78 0.64
N VAL A 154 -15.22 1.41 -0.53
CA VAL A 154 -15.45 2.10 -1.81
C VAL A 154 -16.58 1.38 -2.53
N ILE A 155 -17.46 2.14 -3.21
CA ILE A 155 -18.59 1.60 -3.99
C ILE A 155 -18.23 1.60 -5.47
#